data_fd284e2b2c794079ed6f71ce29d9717f
#
_entry.id   fd284e2b2c794079ed6f71ce29d9717f
#
_cell.length_a   1.000
_cell.length_b   1.000
_cell.length_c   1.000
_cell.angle_alpha   90.00
_cell.angle_beta   90.00
_cell.angle_gamma   90.00
#
_symmetry.space_group_name_H-M   'P 1'
#
loop_
_entity.id
_entity.type
_entity.pdbx_description
1 polymer ?
#
loop_
_entity_poly.entity_id
_entity_poly.type
_entity_poly.pdbx_seq_one_letter_code
_entity_poly.pdbx_strand_id
1 'polypeptide(L)'
;MCAVCAFPLPGFSAQVCTGPAALEAKVQAHPDGDAYAELGNWFGENNKSECAVKAFQEGLKLEPNSARLNYLLGLSYYTAGQTEEAIAALRQSIQLDADQDKTHLLLAASLTRLGRGKEAMPEWFAALRIDPTSKMARDGLAKELIAAGEYDTVIEHLSNVERDEALDLDLALALAKSHRQDEAAQVLNESLKTYPNSNDLTRALIALYVNQTKYEEASQLAETLVNRNPKDLEAQRIYLRIVVLSGENDVAVPLGAKLLTLAPHDADLLYLNGVLERQLGDFASARKHLEEAASLNPKHYDTRYNLGVVLAHLHDNAGAKVQLEKAIELGGQEPEIRLELSKALRALGETDAAQEQLKLYQQGLKAKSDRTLSALKSTQAEEALAAGDKQKAAALYKEACAALPSEAGLAYRLALVLQDLNDVDGERSALDQAVKANPKYAPAQYQLGYLASRDGNNAAAEKLFRSAVEAAPRYTQAWVALAATLAMESRFPEAQQAVDTALKIEPENAGALDLRKSLASSQGQR
;
A
#
# COMPACT_ATOMS: atom_id res chain seq x y z
N MET A 1 -23.48 -35.57 40.01
CA MET A 1 -22.09 -35.33 40.50
C MET A 1 -21.20 -35.35 39.25
N CYS A 2 -20.99 -34.19 38.62
CA CYS A 2 -20.06 -34.04 37.53
C CYS A 2 -18.77 -33.42 38.08
N ALA A 3 -17.68 -34.19 38.00
CA ALA A 3 -16.36 -33.74 38.39
C ALA A 3 -15.82 -32.79 37.32
N VAL A 4 -15.64 -31.53 37.67
CA VAL A 4 -14.95 -30.53 36.84
C VAL A 4 -13.45 -30.80 36.98
N CYS A 5 -12.83 -31.34 35.90
CA CYS A 5 -11.39 -31.41 35.81
C CYS A 5 -10.84 -30.01 35.53
N ALA A 6 -10.34 -29.35 36.56
CA ALA A 6 -9.54 -28.15 36.44
C ALA A 6 -8.17 -28.54 35.90
N PHE A 7 -7.87 -28.16 34.63
CA PHE A 7 -6.50 -28.17 34.11
C PHE A 7 -5.73 -27.02 34.77
N PRO A 8 -4.56 -27.26 35.38
CA PRO A 8 -3.72 -26.19 35.85
C PRO A 8 -3.18 -25.42 34.64
N LEU A 9 -3.41 -24.11 34.62
CA LEU A 9 -2.71 -23.17 33.73
C LEU A 9 -1.19 -23.34 33.94
N PRO A 10 -0.36 -23.32 32.88
CA PRO A 10 1.08 -23.38 33.06
C PRO A 10 1.51 -22.20 33.92
N GLY A 11 2.04 -22.49 35.09
CA GLY A 11 2.57 -21.49 36.00
C GLY A 11 3.70 -20.72 35.32
N PHE A 12 3.55 -19.41 35.21
CA PHE A 12 4.67 -18.51 34.90
C PHE A 12 5.68 -18.68 36.06
N SER A 13 6.76 -19.41 35.81
CA SER A 13 7.92 -19.38 36.70
C SER A 13 8.49 -17.97 36.62
N ALA A 14 8.43 -17.22 37.72
CA ALA A 14 9.06 -15.91 37.79
C ALA A 14 10.54 -16.09 37.41
N GLN A 15 10.92 -15.56 36.25
CA GLN A 15 12.30 -15.63 35.78
C GLN A 15 13.19 -14.90 36.76
N VAL A 16 14.13 -15.62 37.39
CA VAL A 16 15.08 -15.01 38.34
C VAL A 16 16.03 -14.12 37.50
N CYS A 17 15.95 -12.81 37.73
CA CYS A 17 16.79 -11.82 37.06
C CYS A 17 18.14 -11.74 37.78
N THR A 18 19.08 -12.59 37.38
CA THR A 18 20.46 -12.56 37.89
C THR A 18 21.39 -12.13 36.76
N GLY A 19 22.08 -11.00 36.96
CA GLY A 19 23.07 -10.44 36.07
C GLY A 19 24.51 -10.85 36.44
N PRO A 20 25.52 -10.31 35.75
CA PRO A 20 26.91 -10.44 36.13
C PRO A 20 27.16 -9.84 37.52
N ALA A 21 27.91 -10.55 38.36
CA ALA A 21 28.22 -10.08 39.71
C ALA A 21 28.83 -8.66 39.74
N ALA A 22 29.60 -8.30 38.74
CA ALA A 22 30.18 -6.96 38.63
C ALA A 22 29.13 -5.86 38.42
N LEU A 23 28.10 -6.10 37.56
CA LEU A 23 27.04 -5.13 37.33
C LEU A 23 26.09 -5.05 38.51
N GLU A 24 25.77 -6.17 39.15
CA GLU A 24 24.96 -6.19 40.35
C GLU A 24 25.67 -5.47 41.51
N ALA A 25 26.98 -5.69 41.68
CA ALA A 25 27.77 -4.98 42.68
C ALA A 25 27.85 -3.45 42.40
N LYS A 26 27.90 -3.05 41.12
CA LYS A 26 27.83 -1.65 40.72
C LYS A 26 26.52 -1.00 41.13
N VAL A 27 25.39 -1.65 40.81
CA VAL A 27 24.05 -1.19 41.22
C VAL A 27 23.92 -1.11 42.75
N GLN A 28 24.50 -2.04 43.48
CA GLN A 28 24.47 -2.02 44.95
C GLN A 28 25.34 -0.90 45.54
N ALA A 29 26.52 -0.64 44.96
CA ALA A 29 27.45 0.38 45.46
C ALA A 29 27.02 1.80 45.08
N HIS A 30 26.51 1.98 43.87
CA HIS A 30 26.10 3.28 43.34
C HIS A 30 24.78 3.09 42.57
N PRO A 31 23.61 3.06 43.24
CA PRO A 31 22.32 2.94 42.61
C PRO A 31 21.96 4.27 41.90
N ASP A 32 22.23 4.35 40.61
CA ASP A 32 21.87 5.46 39.73
C ASP A 32 21.30 4.94 38.39
N GLY A 33 20.80 5.85 37.57
CA GLY A 33 20.21 5.51 36.26
C GLY A 33 21.19 4.81 35.33
N ASP A 34 22.47 5.20 35.36
CA ASP A 34 23.50 4.60 34.49
C ASP A 34 23.84 3.17 34.90
N ALA A 35 23.94 2.87 36.19
CA ALA A 35 24.19 1.51 36.68
C ALA A 35 23.05 0.57 36.28
N TYR A 36 21.79 1.00 36.44
CA TYR A 36 20.62 0.24 35.98
C TYR A 36 20.53 0.14 34.46
N ALA A 37 20.96 1.17 33.71
CA ALA A 37 21.02 1.12 32.26
C ALA A 37 22.03 0.06 31.77
N GLU A 38 23.21 -0.02 32.38
CA GLU A 38 24.20 -1.03 32.03
C GLU A 38 23.70 -2.45 32.35
N LEU A 39 23.07 -2.66 33.50
CA LEU A 39 22.50 -3.95 33.87
C LEU A 39 21.34 -4.34 32.95
N GLY A 40 20.44 -3.40 32.65
CA GLY A 40 19.32 -3.60 31.73
C GLY A 40 19.79 -3.91 30.30
N ASN A 41 20.79 -3.21 29.79
CA ASN A 41 21.37 -3.48 28.47
C ASN A 41 21.97 -4.90 28.41
N TRP A 42 22.70 -5.32 29.46
CA TRP A 42 23.21 -6.68 29.51
C TRP A 42 22.09 -7.72 29.46
N PHE A 43 20.97 -7.49 30.18
CA PHE A 43 19.81 -8.37 30.09
C PHE A 43 19.20 -8.41 28.68
N GLY A 44 19.11 -7.24 28.00
CA GLY A 44 18.60 -7.15 26.64
C GLY A 44 19.47 -7.93 25.64
N GLU A 45 20.79 -7.75 25.71
CA GLU A 45 21.76 -8.45 24.85
C GLU A 45 21.75 -9.99 25.07
N ASN A 46 21.35 -10.42 26.26
CA ASN A 46 21.21 -11.84 26.60
C ASN A 46 19.77 -12.39 26.45
N ASN A 47 18.91 -11.72 25.69
CA ASN A 47 17.52 -12.10 25.41
C ASN A 47 16.65 -12.26 26.69
N LYS A 48 16.96 -11.52 27.75
CA LYS A 48 16.21 -11.48 29.01
C LYS A 48 15.37 -10.20 29.10
N SER A 49 14.52 -9.96 28.11
CA SER A 49 13.78 -8.69 27.95
C SER A 49 12.96 -8.29 29.17
N GLU A 50 12.32 -9.25 29.87
CA GLU A 50 11.57 -8.96 31.11
C GLU A 50 12.49 -8.46 32.25
N CYS A 51 13.72 -8.98 32.35
CA CYS A 51 14.69 -8.52 33.32
C CYS A 51 15.27 -7.15 32.97
N ALA A 52 15.44 -6.87 31.66
CA ALA A 52 15.80 -5.57 31.16
C ALA A 52 14.74 -4.52 31.53
N VAL A 53 13.47 -4.82 31.30
CA VAL A 53 12.34 -3.96 31.69
C VAL A 53 12.40 -3.62 33.17
N LYS A 54 12.58 -4.62 34.05
CA LYS A 54 12.68 -4.38 35.50
C LYS A 54 13.85 -3.47 35.87
N ALA A 55 15.03 -3.71 35.27
CA ALA A 55 16.21 -2.89 35.54
C ALA A 55 15.98 -1.42 35.11
N PHE A 56 15.43 -1.19 33.91
CA PHE A 56 15.15 0.18 33.44
C PHE A 56 14.05 0.86 34.26
N GLN A 57 13.03 0.13 34.71
CA GLN A 57 12.02 0.67 35.64
C GLN A 57 12.62 1.10 36.98
N GLU A 58 13.55 0.31 37.54
CA GLU A 58 14.25 0.72 38.78
C GLU A 58 15.12 1.98 38.52
N GLY A 59 15.84 2.06 37.39
CA GLY A 59 16.59 3.25 37.00
C GLY A 59 15.69 4.48 36.88
N LEU A 60 14.49 4.34 36.28
CA LEU A 60 13.52 5.44 36.14
C LEU A 60 12.90 5.89 37.45
N LYS A 61 12.88 5.06 38.51
CA LYS A 61 12.47 5.52 39.86
C LYS A 61 13.48 6.52 40.42
N LEU A 62 14.75 6.40 40.04
CA LEU A 62 15.84 7.30 40.48
C LEU A 62 15.95 8.51 39.56
N GLU A 63 15.78 8.31 38.26
CA GLU A 63 15.87 9.34 37.21
C GLU A 63 14.60 9.38 36.35
N PRO A 64 13.47 9.90 36.86
CA PRO A 64 12.17 9.86 36.16
C PRO A 64 12.16 10.60 34.81
N ASN A 65 13.04 11.59 34.65
CA ASN A 65 13.12 12.44 33.45
C ASN A 65 14.26 12.03 32.50
N SER A 66 14.73 10.79 32.56
CA SER A 66 15.73 10.28 31.65
C SER A 66 15.12 9.83 30.33
N ALA A 67 15.31 10.61 29.25
CA ALA A 67 14.90 10.24 27.90
C ALA A 67 15.53 8.90 27.47
N ARG A 68 16.83 8.74 27.77
CA ARG A 68 17.59 7.52 27.48
C ARG A 68 16.97 6.27 28.14
N LEU A 69 16.64 6.33 29.43
CA LEU A 69 16.04 5.19 30.14
C LEU A 69 14.65 4.86 29.60
N ASN A 70 13.84 5.86 29.25
CA ASN A 70 12.54 5.66 28.62
C ASN A 70 12.68 5.02 27.23
N TYR A 71 13.67 5.40 26.42
CA TYR A 71 13.99 4.75 25.16
C TYR A 71 14.37 3.27 25.35
N LEU A 72 15.30 2.98 26.29
CA LEU A 72 15.76 1.62 26.57
C LEU A 72 14.63 0.73 27.12
N LEU A 73 13.77 1.30 27.95
CA LEU A 73 12.56 0.63 28.43
C LEU A 73 11.61 0.32 27.26
N GLY A 74 11.37 1.29 26.38
CA GLY A 74 10.55 1.11 25.17
C GLY A 74 11.09 0.03 24.25
N LEU A 75 12.41 0.00 24.03
CA LEU A 75 13.09 -1.04 23.25
C LEU A 75 12.91 -2.42 23.89
N SER A 76 13.02 -2.52 25.20
CA SER A 76 12.83 -3.78 25.91
C SER A 76 11.39 -4.28 25.86
N TYR A 77 10.41 -3.39 25.96
CA TYR A 77 9.00 -3.73 25.78
C TYR A 77 8.73 -4.19 24.33
N TYR A 78 9.28 -3.49 23.33
CA TYR A 78 9.14 -3.87 21.92
C TYR A 78 9.67 -5.28 21.65
N THR A 79 10.86 -5.59 22.17
CA THR A 79 11.49 -6.93 22.03
C THR A 79 10.75 -8.01 22.82
N ALA A 80 10.13 -7.66 23.94
CA ALA A 80 9.27 -8.55 24.72
C ALA A 80 7.88 -8.76 24.09
N GLY A 81 7.54 -8.07 22.97
CA GLY A 81 6.23 -8.12 22.34
C GLY A 81 5.14 -7.29 23.03
N GLN A 82 5.49 -6.52 24.05
CA GLN A 82 4.62 -5.61 24.81
C GLN A 82 4.56 -4.25 24.11
N THR A 83 3.87 -4.23 22.95
CA THR A 83 4.00 -3.12 21.99
C THR A 83 3.30 -1.83 22.46
N GLU A 84 2.20 -1.91 23.19
CA GLU A 84 1.53 -0.72 23.74
C GLU A 84 2.36 -0.06 24.84
N GLU A 85 2.98 -0.85 25.72
CA GLU A 85 3.89 -0.37 26.74
C GLU A 85 5.14 0.26 26.13
N ALA A 86 5.63 -0.31 25.03
CA ALA A 86 6.73 0.28 24.26
C ALA A 86 6.35 1.68 23.75
N ILE A 87 5.17 1.82 23.14
CA ILE A 87 4.67 3.12 22.64
C ILE A 87 4.60 4.15 23.77
N ALA A 88 4.09 3.77 24.94
CA ALA A 88 3.98 4.67 26.08
C ALA A 88 5.36 5.18 26.54
N ALA A 89 6.33 4.28 26.71
CA ALA A 89 7.70 4.63 27.12
C ALA A 89 8.42 5.49 26.07
N LEU A 90 8.27 5.15 24.76
CA LEU A 90 8.89 5.91 23.67
C LEU A 90 8.30 7.32 23.52
N ARG A 91 6.99 7.48 23.70
CA ARG A 91 6.38 8.82 23.73
C ARG A 91 6.90 9.68 24.86
N GLN A 92 7.11 9.06 26.04
CA GLN A 92 7.72 9.75 27.17
C GLN A 92 9.18 10.15 26.86
N SER A 93 9.95 9.28 26.18
CA SER A 93 11.30 9.60 25.74
C SER A 93 11.32 10.81 24.80
N ILE A 94 10.43 10.85 23.79
CA ILE A 94 10.32 11.97 22.84
C ILE A 94 9.88 13.28 23.52
N GLN A 95 9.01 13.21 24.52
CA GLN A 95 8.62 14.40 25.28
C GLN A 95 9.80 15.02 26.05
N LEU A 96 10.75 14.20 26.46
CA LEU A 96 11.95 14.63 27.21
C LEU A 96 13.08 15.08 26.27
N ASP A 97 13.19 14.42 25.12
CA ASP A 97 14.19 14.75 24.09
C ASP A 97 13.63 14.33 22.72
N ALA A 98 13.27 15.33 21.91
CA ALA A 98 12.61 15.14 20.62
C ALA A 98 13.59 14.93 19.45
N ASP A 99 14.91 15.09 19.67
CA ASP A 99 15.90 15.04 18.58
C ASP A 99 16.63 13.69 18.51
N GLN A 100 15.96 12.60 18.92
CA GLN A 100 16.49 11.23 18.86
C GLN A 100 15.84 10.44 17.73
N ASP A 101 16.53 10.29 16.60
CA ASP A 101 16.09 9.51 15.43
C ASP A 101 15.66 8.09 15.80
N LYS A 102 16.47 7.38 16.61
CA LYS A 102 16.21 6.00 17.04
C LYS A 102 14.90 5.85 17.83
N THR A 103 14.53 6.86 18.61
CA THR A 103 13.28 6.84 19.37
C THR A 103 12.08 6.97 18.45
N HIS A 104 12.14 7.88 17.47
CA HIS A 104 11.10 8.02 16.45
C HIS A 104 10.99 6.77 15.57
N LEU A 105 12.12 6.19 15.12
CA LEU A 105 12.15 4.93 14.38
C LEU A 105 11.46 3.80 15.13
N LEU A 106 11.77 3.63 16.41
CA LEU A 106 11.22 2.55 17.21
C LEU A 106 9.74 2.78 17.54
N LEU A 107 9.33 4.03 17.78
CA LEU A 107 7.92 4.38 17.98
C LEU A 107 7.12 4.13 16.71
N ALA A 108 7.62 4.57 15.56
CA ALA A 108 6.99 4.33 14.28
C ALA A 108 6.85 2.82 14.00
N ALA A 109 7.91 2.03 14.18
CA ALA A 109 7.88 0.57 14.02
C ALA A 109 6.88 -0.10 14.99
N SER A 110 6.77 0.40 16.23
CA SER A 110 5.80 -0.09 17.21
C SER A 110 4.36 0.20 16.78
N LEU A 111 4.10 1.39 16.26
CA LEU A 111 2.79 1.80 15.75
C LEU A 111 2.40 1.02 14.49
N THR A 112 3.33 0.84 13.54
CA THR A 112 3.16 0.00 12.35
C THR A 112 2.80 -1.44 12.72
N ARG A 113 3.50 -2.02 13.72
CA ARG A 113 3.23 -3.38 14.22
C ARG A 113 1.81 -3.58 14.73
N LEU A 114 1.19 -2.53 15.26
CA LEU A 114 -0.22 -2.52 15.70
C LEU A 114 -1.21 -2.10 14.60
N GLY A 115 -0.75 -1.88 13.36
CA GLY A 115 -1.61 -1.41 12.27
C GLY A 115 -2.05 0.06 12.41
N ARG A 116 -1.35 0.85 13.25
CA ARG A 116 -1.63 2.27 13.51
C ARG A 116 -0.84 3.17 12.56
N GLY A 117 -0.85 2.87 11.25
CA GLY A 117 -0.04 3.54 10.23
C GLY A 117 -0.21 5.06 10.20
N LYS A 118 -1.44 5.55 10.42
CA LYS A 118 -1.69 7.02 10.49
C LYS A 118 -0.92 7.72 11.61
N GLU A 119 -0.63 7.02 12.70
CA GLU A 119 0.19 7.54 13.80
C GLU A 119 1.69 7.25 13.59
N ALA A 120 2.02 6.20 12.84
CA ALA A 120 3.40 5.86 12.51
C ALA A 120 4.04 6.84 11.52
N MET A 121 3.29 7.28 10.49
CA MET A 121 3.82 8.19 9.46
C MET A 121 4.49 9.46 10.01
N PRO A 122 3.89 10.22 10.97
CA PRO A 122 4.57 11.38 11.57
C PRO A 122 5.93 11.03 12.19
N GLU A 123 6.02 9.86 12.80
CA GLU A 123 7.25 9.43 13.47
C GLU A 123 8.33 9.01 12.47
N TRP A 124 7.94 8.35 11.34
CA TRP A 124 8.85 8.10 10.23
C TRP A 124 9.38 9.40 9.62
N PHE A 125 8.52 10.41 9.43
CA PHE A 125 8.94 11.73 8.96
C PHE A 125 9.86 12.42 9.96
N ALA A 126 9.57 12.34 11.26
CA ALA A 126 10.43 12.92 12.29
C ALA A 126 11.83 12.27 12.29
N ALA A 127 11.90 10.94 12.16
CA ALA A 127 13.16 10.23 12.02
C ALA A 127 13.95 10.69 10.78
N LEU A 128 13.29 10.86 9.62
CA LEU A 128 13.92 11.36 8.39
C LEU A 128 14.36 12.82 8.47
N ARG A 129 13.67 13.65 9.26
CA ARG A 129 14.09 15.03 9.53
C ARG A 129 15.38 15.08 10.30
N ILE A 130 15.57 14.16 11.26
CA ILE A 130 16.79 14.09 12.11
C ILE A 130 17.93 13.41 11.34
N ASP A 131 17.64 12.27 10.70
CA ASP A 131 18.58 11.54 9.83
C ASP A 131 17.99 11.36 8.42
N PRO A 132 18.24 12.30 7.49
CA PRO A 132 17.77 12.19 6.12
C PRO A 132 18.32 11.00 5.33
N THR A 133 19.33 10.31 5.84
CA THR A 133 19.97 9.15 5.18
C THR A 133 19.41 7.81 5.64
N SER A 134 18.56 7.79 6.66
CA SER A 134 18.00 6.58 7.25
C SER A 134 17.17 5.79 6.25
N LYS A 135 17.74 4.68 5.72
CA LYS A 135 17.04 3.76 4.82
C LYS A 135 15.86 3.08 5.52
N MET A 136 16.01 2.77 6.82
CA MET A 136 14.92 2.17 7.61
C MET A 136 13.70 3.09 7.73
N ALA A 137 13.93 4.39 7.97
CA ALA A 137 12.85 5.36 8.04
C ALA A 137 12.15 5.54 6.69
N ARG A 138 12.92 5.53 5.59
CA ARG A 138 12.36 5.60 4.22
C ARG A 138 11.53 4.38 3.88
N ASP A 139 12.03 3.18 4.15
CA ASP A 139 11.32 1.90 3.93
C ASP A 139 10.02 1.86 4.74
N GLY A 140 10.08 2.21 6.04
CA GLY A 140 8.89 2.28 6.89
C GLY A 140 7.85 3.28 6.39
N LEU A 141 8.30 4.50 6.01
CA LEU A 141 7.43 5.53 5.45
C LEU A 141 6.82 5.09 4.11
N ALA A 142 7.63 4.53 3.21
CA ALA A 142 7.18 4.08 1.91
C ALA A 142 6.07 3.02 2.03
N LYS A 143 6.24 2.04 2.92
CA LYS A 143 5.23 1.00 3.19
C LYS A 143 3.91 1.57 3.72
N GLU A 144 3.97 2.54 4.64
CA GLU A 144 2.76 3.20 5.15
C GLU A 144 2.06 4.05 4.07
N LEU A 145 2.82 4.77 3.25
CA LEU A 145 2.28 5.54 2.13
C LEU A 145 1.66 4.64 1.05
N ILE A 146 2.31 3.50 0.73
CA ILE A 146 1.77 2.48 -0.17
C ILE A 146 0.45 1.92 0.37
N ALA A 147 0.41 1.59 1.67
CA ALA A 147 -0.82 1.11 2.31
C ALA A 147 -1.94 2.17 2.33
N ALA A 148 -1.59 3.45 2.36
CA ALA A 148 -2.52 4.57 2.24
C ALA A 148 -2.94 4.86 0.78
N GLY A 149 -2.27 4.27 -0.22
CA GLY A 149 -2.49 4.54 -1.64
C GLY A 149 -1.83 5.81 -2.16
N GLU A 150 -0.90 6.40 -1.40
CA GLU A 150 -0.19 7.64 -1.73
C GLU A 150 1.07 7.35 -2.58
N TYR A 151 0.88 6.69 -3.73
CA TYR A 151 1.99 6.18 -4.55
C TYR A 151 2.87 7.30 -5.14
N ASP A 152 2.29 8.42 -5.56
CA ASP A 152 3.06 9.54 -6.12
C ASP A 152 4.00 10.14 -5.07
N THR A 153 3.57 10.21 -3.81
CA THR A 153 4.41 10.63 -2.69
C THR A 153 5.60 9.68 -2.47
N VAL A 154 5.38 8.36 -2.57
CA VAL A 154 6.46 7.37 -2.50
C VAL A 154 7.47 7.58 -3.63
N ILE A 155 6.98 7.77 -4.86
CA ILE A 155 7.83 7.99 -6.03
C ILE A 155 8.69 9.25 -5.84
N GLU A 156 8.10 10.35 -5.37
CA GLU A 156 8.83 11.60 -5.08
C GLU A 156 9.94 11.40 -4.04
N HIS A 157 9.62 10.70 -2.94
CA HIS A 157 10.57 10.45 -1.86
C HIS A 157 11.71 9.49 -2.22
N LEU A 158 11.48 8.55 -3.15
CA LEU A 158 12.44 7.50 -3.48
C LEU A 158 13.21 7.72 -4.78
N SER A 159 12.73 8.58 -5.70
CA SER A 159 13.34 8.73 -7.04
C SER A 159 14.77 9.27 -7.02
N ASN A 160 15.10 10.17 -6.10
CA ASN A 160 16.36 10.92 -6.09
C ASN A 160 17.26 10.62 -4.86
N VAL A 161 17.13 9.43 -4.29
CA VAL A 161 17.92 9.01 -3.14
C VAL A 161 18.70 7.72 -3.42
N GLU A 162 19.74 7.47 -2.64
CA GLU A 162 20.41 6.18 -2.66
C GLU A 162 19.48 5.11 -2.08
N ARG A 163 19.20 4.07 -2.87
CA ARG A 163 18.30 2.98 -2.51
C ARG A 163 19.08 1.67 -2.34
N ASP A 164 18.54 0.82 -1.51
CA ASP A 164 18.88 -0.60 -1.42
C ASP A 164 17.76 -1.45 -2.06
N GLU A 165 17.89 -2.76 -1.97
CA GLU A 165 16.93 -3.72 -2.53
C GLU A 165 15.49 -3.47 -2.06
N ALA A 166 15.29 -3.17 -0.77
CA ALA A 166 13.96 -2.96 -0.21
C ALA A 166 13.31 -1.68 -0.76
N LEU A 167 14.07 -0.58 -0.81
CA LEU A 167 13.58 0.69 -1.35
C LEU A 167 13.32 0.64 -2.87
N ASP A 168 14.12 -0.15 -3.62
CA ASP A 168 13.85 -0.39 -5.04
C ASP A 168 12.56 -1.18 -5.26
N LEU A 169 12.26 -2.17 -4.40
CA LEU A 169 10.98 -2.90 -4.42
C LEU A 169 9.79 -1.96 -4.12
N ASP A 170 9.91 -1.12 -3.11
CA ASP A 170 8.86 -0.16 -2.74
C ASP A 170 8.61 0.85 -3.86
N LEU A 171 9.70 1.40 -4.46
CA LEU A 171 9.59 2.31 -5.61
C LEU A 171 8.93 1.62 -6.81
N ALA A 172 9.36 0.41 -7.16
CA ALA A 172 8.80 -0.33 -8.26
C ALA A 172 7.31 -0.65 -8.04
N LEU A 173 6.92 -1.01 -6.81
CA LEU A 173 5.52 -1.23 -6.45
C LEU A 173 4.69 0.05 -6.60
N ALA A 174 5.19 1.19 -6.10
CA ALA A 174 4.52 2.47 -6.22
C ALA A 174 4.36 2.89 -7.69
N LEU A 175 5.41 2.77 -8.50
CA LEU A 175 5.37 3.02 -9.95
C LEU A 175 4.34 2.12 -10.65
N ALA A 176 4.33 0.83 -10.35
CA ALA A 176 3.37 -0.12 -10.94
C ALA A 176 1.92 0.23 -10.57
N LYS A 177 1.66 0.65 -9.32
CA LYS A 177 0.35 1.10 -8.84
C LYS A 177 -0.08 2.45 -9.43
N SER A 178 0.88 3.33 -9.74
CA SER A 178 0.64 4.59 -10.47
C SER A 178 0.57 4.38 -12.00
N HIS A 179 0.42 3.15 -12.47
CA HIS A 179 0.38 2.79 -13.89
C HIS A 179 1.66 3.08 -14.70
N ARG A 180 2.79 3.35 -14.05
CA ARG A 180 4.11 3.58 -14.65
C ARG A 180 4.91 2.28 -14.73
N GLN A 181 4.33 1.28 -15.41
CA GLN A 181 4.84 -0.10 -15.39
C GLN A 181 6.23 -0.26 -16.05
N ASP A 182 6.53 0.51 -17.09
CA ASP A 182 7.83 0.41 -17.76
C ASP A 182 8.96 0.98 -16.89
N GLU A 183 8.68 2.05 -16.15
CA GLU A 183 9.63 2.60 -15.17
C GLU A 183 9.83 1.66 -13.99
N ALA A 184 8.75 1.00 -13.52
CA ALA A 184 8.87 -0.06 -12.51
C ALA A 184 9.78 -1.21 -12.99
N ALA A 185 9.62 -1.65 -14.24
CA ALA A 185 10.47 -2.68 -14.84
C ALA A 185 11.93 -2.22 -14.95
N GLN A 186 12.16 -0.96 -15.30
CA GLN A 186 13.51 -0.39 -15.36
C GLN A 186 14.17 -0.41 -13.99
N VAL A 187 13.49 0.06 -12.93
CA VAL A 187 14.01 0.05 -11.55
C VAL A 187 14.39 -1.36 -11.13
N LEU A 188 13.49 -2.35 -11.35
CA LEU A 188 13.75 -3.74 -10.97
C LEU A 188 14.91 -4.36 -11.76
N ASN A 189 15.01 -4.07 -13.07
CA ASN A 189 16.12 -4.57 -13.90
C ASN A 189 17.47 -3.95 -13.49
N GLU A 190 17.50 -2.67 -13.11
CA GLU A 190 18.71 -2.02 -12.62
C GLU A 190 19.11 -2.56 -11.25
N SER A 191 18.17 -2.76 -10.35
CA SER A 191 18.40 -3.35 -9.05
C SER A 191 18.93 -4.80 -9.16
N LEU A 192 18.42 -5.60 -10.09
CA LEU A 192 18.91 -6.95 -10.35
C LEU A 192 20.35 -6.99 -10.88
N LYS A 193 20.89 -5.91 -11.46
CA LYS A 193 22.33 -5.85 -11.78
C LYS A 193 23.18 -5.79 -10.51
N THR A 194 22.69 -5.13 -9.47
CA THR A 194 23.37 -5.00 -8.16
C THR A 194 23.11 -6.22 -7.28
N TYR A 195 21.90 -6.76 -7.32
CA TYR A 195 21.42 -7.89 -6.50
C TYR A 195 20.97 -9.07 -7.39
N PRO A 196 21.87 -9.68 -8.19
CA PRO A 196 21.51 -10.65 -9.23
C PRO A 196 20.86 -11.93 -8.69
N ASN A 197 21.02 -12.23 -7.41
CA ASN A 197 20.46 -13.41 -6.75
C ASN A 197 19.19 -13.11 -5.92
N SER A 198 18.68 -11.89 -5.95
CA SER A 198 17.45 -11.55 -5.24
C SER A 198 16.26 -12.29 -5.84
N ASN A 199 15.61 -13.09 -5.01
CA ASN A 199 14.37 -13.76 -5.38
C ASN A 199 13.19 -12.80 -5.35
N ASP A 200 13.20 -11.81 -4.47
CA ASP A 200 12.10 -10.85 -4.31
C ASP A 200 12.03 -9.88 -5.49
N LEU A 201 13.17 -9.33 -5.92
CA LEU A 201 13.24 -8.54 -7.15
C LEU A 201 12.83 -9.35 -8.39
N THR A 202 13.30 -10.60 -8.49
CA THR A 202 12.95 -11.47 -9.61
C THR A 202 11.44 -11.76 -9.62
N ARG A 203 10.83 -12.06 -8.46
CA ARG A 203 9.37 -12.26 -8.35
C ARG A 203 8.57 -11.01 -8.68
N ALA A 204 9.01 -9.84 -8.22
CA ALA A 204 8.38 -8.57 -8.53
C ALA A 204 8.39 -8.28 -10.04
N LEU A 205 9.53 -8.52 -10.70
CA LEU A 205 9.67 -8.32 -12.15
C LEU A 205 8.82 -9.33 -12.93
N ILE A 206 8.78 -10.60 -12.51
CA ILE A 206 7.87 -11.62 -13.08
C ILE A 206 6.41 -11.15 -12.99
N ALA A 207 5.96 -10.72 -11.82
CA ALA A 207 4.58 -10.25 -11.63
C ALA A 207 4.26 -9.07 -12.54
N LEU A 208 5.21 -8.15 -12.72
CA LEU A 208 5.07 -7.02 -13.60
C LEU A 208 4.97 -7.43 -15.08
N TYR A 209 5.84 -8.34 -15.55
CA TYR A 209 5.81 -8.85 -16.91
C TYR A 209 4.54 -9.65 -17.21
N VAL A 210 4.05 -10.45 -16.25
CA VAL A 210 2.75 -11.13 -16.37
C VAL A 210 1.61 -10.12 -16.53
N ASN A 211 1.60 -9.03 -15.76
CA ASN A 211 0.60 -7.97 -15.89
C ASN A 211 0.68 -7.23 -17.24
N GLN A 212 1.87 -7.14 -17.83
CA GLN A 212 2.10 -6.59 -19.16
C GLN A 212 1.88 -7.62 -20.29
N THR A 213 1.45 -8.84 -19.97
CA THR A 213 1.34 -9.97 -20.94
C THR A 213 2.66 -10.35 -21.65
N LYS A 214 3.79 -9.95 -21.10
CA LYS A 214 5.15 -10.31 -21.54
C LYS A 214 5.53 -11.67 -20.96
N TYR A 215 4.82 -12.71 -21.44
CA TYR A 215 4.95 -14.06 -20.84
C TYR A 215 6.29 -14.72 -21.13
N GLU A 216 6.92 -14.42 -22.26
CA GLU A 216 8.24 -14.98 -22.60
C GLU A 216 9.31 -14.49 -21.62
N GLU A 217 9.37 -13.18 -21.35
CA GLU A 217 10.31 -12.61 -20.38
C GLU A 217 10.02 -13.10 -18.95
N ALA A 218 8.73 -13.21 -18.60
CA ALA A 218 8.32 -13.76 -17.31
C ALA A 218 8.74 -15.23 -17.15
N SER A 219 8.61 -16.05 -18.21
CA SER A 219 8.98 -17.47 -18.24
C SER A 219 10.49 -17.66 -18.01
N GLN A 220 11.34 -16.88 -18.70
CA GLN A 220 12.78 -16.93 -18.53
C GLN A 220 13.23 -16.60 -17.09
N LEU A 221 12.61 -15.59 -16.48
CA LEU A 221 12.90 -15.24 -15.09
C LEU A 221 12.41 -16.31 -14.11
N ALA A 222 11.23 -16.88 -14.34
CA ALA A 222 10.68 -17.95 -13.49
C ALA A 222 11.51 -19.23 -13.59
N GLU A 223 11.98 -19.59 -14.78
CA GLU A 223 12.92 -20.69 -14.98
C GLU A 223 14.22 -20.44 -14.20
N THR A 224 14.73 -19.20 -14.22
CA THR A 224 15.91 -18.82 -13.43
C THR A 224 15.68 -19.00 -11.92
N LEU A 225 14.50 -18.66 -11.39
CA LEU A 225 14.15 -18.91 -9.99
C LEU A 225 14.15 -20.41 -9.66
N VAL A 226 13.55 -21.22 -10.52
CA VAL A 226 13.51 -22.69 -10.34
C VAL A 226 14.92 -23.29 -10.39
N ASN A 227 15.78 -22.82 -11.30
CA ASN A 227 17.16 -23.30 -11.43
C ASN A 227 18.03 -22.95 -10.23
N ARG A 228 17.79 -21.79 -9.57
CA ARG A 228 18.48 -21.42 -8.32
C ARG A 228 18.13 -22.34 -7.16
N ASN A 229 16.86 -22.72 -7.03
CA ASN A 229 16.38 -23.63 -6.00
C ASN A 229 15.34 -24.61 -6.56
N PRO A 230 15.78 -25.73 -7.13
CA PRO A 230 14.88 -26.74 -7.74
C PRO A 230 13.92 -27.43 -6.76
N LYS A 231 14.06 -27.19 -5.45
CA LYS A 231 13.16 -27.70 -4.41
C LYS A 231 12.14 -26.67 -3.93
N ASP A 232 12.26 -25.43 -4.38
CA ASP A 232 11.31 -24.36 -4.04
C ASP A 232 10.00 -24.59 -4.81
N LEU A 233 9.01 -25.14 -4.10
CA LEU A 233 7.69 -25.43 -4.66
C LEU A 233 6.98 -24.15 -5.12
N GLU A 234 7.21 -23.03 -4.43
CA GLU A 234 6.62 -21.75 -4.80
C GLU A 234 7.18 -21.22 -6.13
N ALA A 235 8.49 -21.29 -6.31
CA ALA A 235 9.13 -20.94 -7.59
C ALA A 235 8.62 -21.83 -8.74
N GLN A 236 8.48 -23.14 -8.52
CA GLN A 236 7.92 -24.06 -9.50
C GLN A 236 6.45 -23.77 -9.81
N ARG A 237 5.65 -23.36 -8.82
CA ARG A 237 4.24 -22.97 -8.98
C ARG A 237 4.12 -21.70 -9.81
N ILE A 238 4.96 -20.70 -9.54
CA ILE A 238 5.03 -19.46 -10.35
C ILE A 238 5.36 -19.83 -11.81
N TYR A 239 6.36 -20.66 -12.02
CA TYR A 239 6.75 -21.11 -13.37
C TYR A 239 5.61 -21.85 -14.08
N LEU A 240 4.96 -22.81 -13.41
CA LEU A 240 3.80 -23.51 -13.97
C LEU A 240 2.69 -22.53 -14.37
N ARG A 241 2.39 -21.57 -13.53
CA ARG A 241 1.36 -20.55 -13.85
C ARG A 241 1.68 -19.79 -15.13
N ILE A 242 2.94 -19.40 -15.31
CA ILE A 242 3.38 -18.61 -16.47
C ILE A 242 3.30 -19.46 -17.75
N VAL A 243 3.83 -20.69 -17.73
CA VAL A 243 3.80 -21.56 -18.91
C VAL A 243 2.39 -22.02 -19.27
N VAL A 244 1.44 -22.07 -18.32
CA VAL A 244 0.02 -22.27 -18.59
C VAL A 244 -0.59 -21.04 -19.24
N LEU A 245 -0.23 -19.81 -18.79
CA LEU A 245 -0.72 -18.55 -19.35
C LEU A 245 -0.14 -18.29 -20.76
N SER A 246 1.13 -18.61 -20.99
CA SER A 246 1.77 -18.46 -22.29
C SER A 246 1.33 -19.53 -23.31
N GLY A 247 0.73 -20.64 -22.84
CA GLY A 247 0.37 -21.77 -23.68
C GLY A 247 1.54 -22.69 -24.05
N GLU A 248 2.61 -22.67 -23.27
CA GLU A 248 3.78 -23.55 -23.42
C GLU A 248 3.46 -24.98 -22.92
N ASN A 249 2.54 -25.66 -23.62
CA ASN A 249 1.97 -26.93 -23.17
C ASN A 249 3.01 -28.04 -23.03
N ASP A 250 4.06 -28.03 -23.85
CA ASP A 250 5.13 -29.02 -23.78
C ASP A 250 5.92 -28.94 -22.46
N VAL A 251 5.98 -27.77 -21.84
CA VAL A 251 6.57 -27.55 -20.52
C VAL A 251 5.53 -27.70 -19.42
N ALA A 252 4.33 -27.14 -19.60
CA ALA A 252 3.28 -27.10 -18.59
C ALA A 252 2.78 -28.50 -18.18
N VAL A 253 2.57 -29.41 -19.16
CA VAL A 253 2.02 -30.75 -18.89
C VAL A 253 2.93 -31.57 -17.98
N PRO A 254 4.22 -31.81 -18.30
CA PRO A 254 5.08 -32.61 -17.44
C PRO A 254 5.36 -31.92 -16.10
N LEU A 255 5.47 -30.58 -16.06
CA LEU A 255 5.67 -29.84 -14.83
C LEU A 255 4.45 -29.94 -13.91
N GLY A 256 3.25 -29.72 -14.43
CA GLY A 256 2.00 -29.81 -13.67
C GLY A 256 1.80 -31.21 -13.07
N ALA A 257 1.99 -32.28 -13.87
CA ALA A 257 1.90 -33.64 -13.40
C ALA A 257 2.92 -33.96 -12.29
N LYS A 258 4.16 -33.50 -12.44
CA LYS A 258 5.20 -33.63 -11.41
C LYS A 258 4.79 -32.93 -10.11
N LEU A 259 4.31 -31.70 -10.18
CA LEU A 259 3.95 -30.92 -9.01
C LEU A 259 2.75 -31.49 -8.27
N LEU A 260 1.73 -32.00 -8.98
CA LEU A 260 0.62 -32.73 -8.36
C LEU A 260 1.06 -34.01 -7.65
N THR A 261 2.12 -34.66 -8.13
CA THR A 261 2.70 -35.82 -7.43
C THR A 261 3.36 -35.42 -6.10
N LEU A 262 3.97 -34.23 -6.05
CA LEU A 262 4.63 -33.70 -4.85
C LEU A 262 3.62 -33.12 -3.84
N ALA A 263 2.56 -32.48 -4.30
CA ALA A 263 1.55 -31.84 -3.48
C ALA A 263 0.13 -32.10 -4.06
N PRO A 264 -0.42 -33.31 -3.89
CA PRO A 264 -1.64 -33.74 -4.56
C PRO A 264 -2.92 -33.00 -4.12
N HIS A 265 -2.91 -32.39 -2.95
CA HIS A 265 -4.04 -31.62 -2.40
C HIS A 265 -3.74 -30.13 -2.29
N ASP A 266 -2.85 -29.60 -3.11
CA ASP A 266 -2.59 -28.17 -3.21
C ASP A 266 -3.66 -27.52 -4.13
N ALA A 267 -4.45 -26.61 -3.58
CA ALA A 267 -5.56 -26.00 -4.29
C ALA A 267 -5.13 -25.21 -5.54
N ASP A 268 -3.97 -24.53 -5.47
CA ASP A 268 -3.44 -23.75 -6.60
C ASP A 268 -2.91 -24.64 -7.71
N LEU A 269 -2.22 -25.73 -7.35
CA LEU A 269 -1.73 -26.72 -8.35
C LEU A 269 -2.89 -27.45 -9.03
N LEU A 270 -3.91 -27.84 -8.26
CA LEU A 270 -5.14 -28.43 -8.81
C LEU A 270 -5.85 -27.45 -9.76
N TYR A 271 -5.94 -26.19 -9.37
CA TYR A 271 -6.50 -25.14 -10.24
C TYR A 271 -5.70 -24.98 -11.54
N LEU A 272 -4.37 -24.84 -11.45
CA LEU A 272 -3.51 -24.65 -12.63
C LEU A 272 -3.57 -25.85 -13.59
N ASN A 273 -3.55 -27.09 -13.06
CA ASN A 273 -3.70 -28.28 -13.89
C ASN A 273 -5.11 -28.37 -14.51
N GLY A 274 -6.17 -28.03 -13.75
CA GLY A 274 -7.53 -27.99 -14.29
C GLY A 274 -7.70 -26.94 -15.41
N VAL A 275 -7.02 -25.77 -15.30
CA VAL A 275 -7.00 -24.77 -16.37
C VAL A 275 -6.24 -25.31 -17.60
N LEU A 276 -5.07 -25.94 -17.39
CA LEU A 276 -4.28 -26.54 -18.45
C LEU A 276 -5.07 -27.65 -19.20
N GLU A 277 -5.70 -28.55 -18.46
CA GLU A 277 -6.54 -29.63 -19.02
C GLU A 277 -7.73 -29.10 -19.80
N ARG A 278 -8.38 -28.03 -19.30
CA ARG A 278 -9.42 -27.31 -20.01
C ARG A 278 -8.91 -26.74 -21.34
N GLN A 279 -7.72 -26.13 -21.37
CA GLN A 279 -7.10 -25.60 -22.59
C GLN A 279 -6.77 -26.70 -23.59
N LEU A 280 -6.39 -27.89 -23.12
CA LEU A 280 -6.10 -29.06 -23.93
C LEU A 280 -7.36 -29.82 -24.38
N GLY A 281 -8.56 -29.44 -23.87
CA GLY A 281 -9.83 -30.08 -24.19
C GLY A 281 -10.14 -31.35 -23.38
N ASP A 282 -9.29 -31.70 -22.38
CA ASP A 282 -9.59 -32.78 -21.44
C ASP A 282 -10.50 -32.26 -20.31
N PHE A 283 -11.78 -32.07 -20.67
CA PHE A 283 -12.78 -31.55 -19.75
C PHE A 283 -13.09 -32.50 -18.58
N ALA A 284 -12.85 -33.80 -18.75
CA ALA A 284 -13.11 -34.78 -17.70
C ALA A 284 -12.10 -34.66 -16.55
N SER A 285 -10.81 -34.60 -16.88
CA SER A 285 -9.75 -34.36 -15.89
C SER A 285 -9.84 -32.96 -15.29
N ALA A 286 -10.09 -31.94 -16.12
CA ALA A 286 -10.28 -30.56 -15.68
C ALA A 286 -11.40 -30.43 -14.65
N ARG A 287 -12.56 -31.09 -14.87
CA ARG A 287 -13.66 -31.12 -13.91
C ARG A 287 -13.19 -31.65 -12.56
N LYS A 288 -12.52 -32.81 -12.54
CA LYS A 288 -12.06 -33.45 -11.31
C LYS A 288 -11.14 -32.53 -10.49
N HIS A 289 -10.10 -31.97 -11.14
CA HIS A 289 -9.14 -31.11 -10.46
C HIS A 289 -9.76 -29.78 -10.01
N LEU A 290 -10.63 -29.18 -10.83
CA LEU A 290 -11.31 -27.92 -10.46
C LEU A 290 -12.36 -28.10 -9.35
N GLU A 291 -13.09 -29.24 -9.30
CA GLU A 291 -14.00 -29.58 -8.21
C GLU A 291 -13.23 -29.71 -6.88
N GLU A 292 -12.08 -30.42 -6.90
CA GLU A 292 -11.23 -30.55 -5.73
C GLU A 292 -10.62 -29.22 -5.31
N ALA A 293 -10.06 -28.44 -6.24
CA ALA A 293 -9.57 -27.08 -5.98
C ALA A 293 -10.64 -26.17 -5.36
N ALA A 294 -11.88 -26.24 -5.89
CA ALA A 294 -13.02 -25.47 -5.37
C ALA A 294 -13.50 -25.93 -3.99
N SER A 295 -13.23 -27.16 -3.59
CA SER A 295 -13.51 -27.66 -2.24
C SER A 295 -12.46 -27.19 -1.23
N LEU A 296 -11.19 -27.17 -1.62
CA LEU A 296 -10.06 -26.74 -0.79
C LEU A 296 -10.01 -25.20 -0.64
N ASN A 297 -10.29 -24.46 -1.71
CA ASN A 297 -10.39 -23.01 -1.68
C ASN A 297 -11.76 -22.51 -2.20
N PRO A 298 -12.82 -22.53 -1.37
CA PRO A 298 -14.18 -22.19 -1.79
C PRO A 298 -14.38 -20.74 -2.24
N LYS A 299 -13.46 -19.84 -1.88
CA LYS A 299 -13.55 -18.39 -2.15
C LYS A 299 -12.81 -17.96 -3.42
N HIS A 300 -12.12 -18.88 -4.11
CA HIS A 300 -11.37 -18.55 -5.32
C HIS A 300 -12.33 -18.49 -6.52
N TYR A 301 -12.69 -17.30 -6.96
CA TYR A 301 -13.68 -17.09 -8.01
C TYR A 301 -13.22 -17.65 -9.37
N ASP A 302 -11.92 -17.57 -9.71
CA ASP A 302 -11.38 -18.10 -10.96
C ASP A 302 -11.56 -19.61 -11.08
N THR A 303 -11.43 -20.36 -9.97
CA THR A 303 -11.72 -21.80 -9.93
C THR A 303 -13.18 -22.06 -10.25
N ARG A 304 -14.10 -21.26 -9.68
CA ARG A 304 -15.54 -21.39 -9.97
C ARG A 304 -15.87 -21.05 -11.41
N TYR A 305 -15.26 -20.00 -11.95
CA TYR A 305 -15.39 -19.64 -13.35
C TYR A 305 -14.94 -20.76 -14.28
N ASN A 306 -13.71 -21.27 -14.10
CA ASN A 306 -13.16 -22.32 -14.94
C ASN A 306 -13.95 -23.63 -14.82
N LEU A 307 -14.42 -23.98 -13.61
CA LEU A 307 -15.31 -25.13 -13.41
C LEU A 307 -16.64 -24.94 -14.14
N GLY A 308 -17.24 -23.75 -14.09
CA GLY A 308 -18.46 -23.43 -14.82
C GLY A 308 -18.30 -23.60 -16.33
N VAL A 309 -17.18 -23.11 -16.88
CA VAL A 309 -16.85 -23.30 -18.31
C VAL A 309 -16.73 -24.79 -18.66
N VAL A 310 -15.99 -25.55 -17.86
CA VAL A 310 -15.80 -27.00 -18.04
C VAL A 310 -17.14 -27.76 -18.00
N LEU A 311 -17.99 -27.44 -17.01
CA LEU A 311 -19.33 -28.06 -16.89
C LEU A 311 -20.21 -27.74 -18.10
N ALA A 312 -20.17 -26.53 -18.64
CA ALA A 312 -20.88 -26.16 -19.86
C ALA A 312 -20.40 -26.98 -21.06
N HIS A 313 -19.10 -27.21 -21.22
CA HIS A 313 -18.54 -28.07 -22.26
C HIS A 313 -18.97 -29.55 -22.10
N LEU A 314 -19.15 -30.00 -20.88
CA LEU A 314 -19.69 -31.35 -20.56
C LEU A 314 -21.21 -31.40 -20.63
N HIS A 315 -21.88 -30.36 -21.11
CA HIS A 315 -23.35 -30.23 -21.21
C HIS A 315 -24.10 -30.22 -19.87
N ASP A 316 -23.39 -30.07 -18.75
CA ASP A 316 -23.99 -29.84 -17.44
C ASP A 316 -24.25 -28.32 -17.25
N ASN A 317 -25.24 -27.82 -18.00
CA ASN A 317 -25.57 -26.38 -17.99
C ASN A 317 -26.14 -25.93 -16.64
N ALA A 318 -26.78 -26.81 -15.86
CA ALA A 318 -27.29 -26.49 -14.53
C ALA A 318 -26.11 -26.31 -13.52
N GLY A 319 -25.17 -27.23 -13.55
CA GLY A 319 -23.94 -27.11 -12.78
C GLY A 319 -23.11 -25.89 -13.19
N ALA A 320 -23.01 -25.63 -14.49
CA ALA A 320 -22.31 -24.45 -15.02
C ALA A 320 -22.89 -23.13 -14.49
N LYS A 321 -24.24 -22.98 -14.56
CA LYS A 321 -24.95 -21.82 -14.01
C LYS A 321 -24.57 -21.57 -12.54
N VAL A 322 -24.69 -22.61 -11.70
CA VAL A 322 -24.39 -22.50 -10.26
C VAL A 322 -22.94 -22.02 -10.01
N GLN A 323 -21.96 -22.57 -10.74
CA GLN A 323 -20.57 -22.19 -10.54
C GLN A 323 -20.25 -20.78 -11.05
N LEU A 324 -20.84 -20.37 -12.18
CA LEU A 324 -20.66 -19.04 -12.75
C LEU A 324 -21.32 -17.94 -11.90
N GLU A 325 -22.55 -18.20 -11.39
CA GLU A 325 -23.20 -17.31 -10.44
C GLU A 325 -22.35 -17.14 -9.18
N LYS A 326 -21.78 -18.24 -8.67
CA LYS A 326 -20.90 -18.20 -7.50
C LYS A 326 -19.59 -17.47 -7.77
N ALA A 327 -19.04 -17.55 -8.98
CA ALA A 327 -17.87 -16.75 -9.37
C ALA A 327 -18.18 -15.24 -9.30
N ILE A 328 -19.36 -14.83 -9.77
CA ILE A 328 -19.81 -13.42 -9.70
C ILE A 328 -20.01 -12.97 -8.24
N GLU A 329 -20.66 -13.80 -7.41
CA GLU A 329 -20.87 -13.53 -5.97
C GLU A 329 -19.54 -13.34 -5.22
N LEU A 330 -18.50 -14.08 -5.61
CA LEU A 330 -17.17 -13.99 -5.04
C LEU A 330 -16.33 -12.81 -5.58
N GLY A 331 -16.93 -11.98 -6.43
CA GLY A 331 -16.29 -10.75 -6.92
C GLY A 331 -15.64 -10.88 -8.30
N GLY A 332 -15.89 -11.95 -9.04
CA GLY A 332 -15.46 -12.08 -10.44
C GLY A 332 -16.10 -10.98 -11.30
N GLN A 333 -15.27 -10.09 -11.84
CA GLN A 333 -15.72 -8.92 -12.61
C GLN A 333 -15.45 -9.05 -14.11
N GLU A 334 -14.77 -10.11 -14.54
CA GLU A 334 -14.44 -10.34 -15.94
C GLU A 334 -15.73 -10.49 -16.76
N PRO A 335 -15.89 -9.69 -17.82
CA PRO A 335 -17.09 -9.77 -18.66
C PRO A 335 -17.36 -11.19 -19.18
N GLU A 336 -16.32 -11.95 -19.42
CA GLU A 336 -16.36 -13.31 -19.95
C GLU A 336 -17.18 -14.27 -19.07
N ILE A 337 -17.20 -14.08 -17.73
CA ILE A 337 -18.01 -14.87 -16.80
C ILE A 337 -19.51 -14.73 -17.13
N ARG A 338 -19.94 -13.49 -17.44
CA ARG A 338 -21.32 -13.18 -17.79
C ARG A 338 -21.70 -13.74 -19.16
N LEU A 339 -20.75 -13.78 -20.10
CA LEU A 339 -20.96 -14.43 -21.40
C LEU A 339 -21.22 -15.93 -21.24
N GLU A 340 -20.37 -16.62 -20.46
CA GLU A 340 -20.53 -18.05 -20.22
C GLU A 340 -21.83 -18.35 -19.45
N LEU A 341 -22.19 -17.53 -18.46
CA LEU A 341 -23.47 -17.64 -17.75
C LEU A 341 -24.66 -17.43 -18.70
N SER A 342 -24.59 -16.46 -19.61
CA SER A 342 -25.63 -16.24 -20.64
C SER A 342 -25.79 -17.46 -21.54
N LYS A 343 -24.71 -18.14 -21.93
CA LYS A 343 -24.75 -19.36 -22.72
C LYS A 343 -25.42 -20.50 -21.95
N ALA A 344 -25.04 -20.71 -20.69
CA ALA A 344 -25.63 -21.76 -19.83
C ALA A 344 -27.11 -21.52 -19.58
N LEU A 345 -27.52 -20.28 -19.27
CA LEU A 345 -28.95 -19.91 -19.09
C LEU A 345 -29.76 -20.13 -20.36
N ARG A 346 -29.24 -19.79 -21.54
CA ARG A 346 -29.90 -20.03 -22.82
C ARG A 346 -30.11 -21.52 -23.08
N ALA A 347 -29.12 -22.36 -22.77
CA ALA A 347 -29.21 -23.79 -22.91
C ALA A 347 -30.26 -24.41 -21.95
N LEU A 348 -30.55 -23.77 -20.82
CA LEU A 348 -31.59 -24.14 -19.86
C LEU A 348 -32.97 -23.58 -20.24
N GLY A 349 -33.09 -22.76 -21.30
CA GLY A 349 -34.32 -22.10 -21.70
C GLY A 349 -34.66 -20.82 -20.91
N GLU A 350 -33.79 -20.35 -20.05
CA GLU A 350 -33.93 -19.14 -19.23
C GLU A 350 -33.58 -17.88 -20.06
N THR A 351 -34.37 -17.60 -21.09
CA THR A 351 -34.03 -16.64 -22.16
C THR A 351 -33.88 -15.21 -21.66
N ASP A 352 -34.75 -14.75 -20.77
CA ASP A 352 -34.73 -13.37 -20.26
C ASP A 352 -33.50 -13.14 -19.39
N ALA A 353 -33.17 -14.08 -18.51
CA ALA A 353 -31.96 -14.03 -17.70
C ALA A 353 -30.70 -14.08 -18.57
N ALA A 354 -30.69 -14.88 -19.62
CA ALA A 354 -29.59 -14.94 -20.58
C ALA A 354 -29.36 -13.60 -21.30
N GLN A 355 -30.45 -12.92 -21.70
CA GLN A 355 -30.35 -11.60 -22.34
C GLN A 355 -29.79 -10.53 -21.39
N GLU A 356 -30.22 -10.54 -20.12
CA GLU A 356 -29.69 -9.61 -19.13
C GLU A 356 -28.17 -9.83 -18.89
N GLN A 357 -27.72 -11.09 -18.78
CA GLN A 357 -26.28 -11.37 -18.65
C GLN A 357 -25.51 -10.95 -19.91
N LEU A 358 -26.06 -11.10 -21.11
CA LEU A 358 -25.44 -10.65 -22.35
C LEU A 358 -25.29 -9.12 -22.40
N LYS A 359 -26.32 -8.40 -21.93
CA LYS A 359 -26.26 -6.93 -21.81
C LYS A 359 -25.17 -6.49 -20.83
N LEU A 360 -25.07 -7.14 -19.66
CA LEU A 360 -24.02 -6.87 -18.68
C LEU A 360 -22.62 -7.21 -19.21
N TYR A 361 -22.48 -8.27 -19.99
CA TYR A 361 -21.25 -8.57 -20.72
C TYR A 361 -20.84 -7.45 -21.66
N GLN A 362 -21.75 -6.93 -22.48
CA GLN A 362 -21.48 -5.82 -23.42
C GLN A 362 -21.08 -4.54 -22.68
N GLN A 363 -21.73 -4.24 -21.57
CA GLN A 363 -21.37 -3.11 -20.70
C GLN A 363 -19.97 -3.28 -20.11
N GLY A 364 -19.64 -4.50 -19.66
CA GLY A 364 -18.31 -4.83 -19.14
C GLY A 364 -17.20 -4.69 -20.18
N LEU A 365 -17.46 -5.16 -21.43
CA LEU A 365 -16.53 -5.00 -22.53
C LEU A 365 -16.27 -3.51 -22.87
N LYS A 366 -17.35 -2.72 -22.90
CA LYS A 366 -17.23 -1.28 -23.13
C LYS A 366 -16.39 -0.64 -22.02
N ALA A 367 -16.69 -0.92 -20.76
CA ALA A 367 -15.92 -0.38 -19.63
C ALA A 367 -14.43 -0.79 -19.67
N LYS A 368 -14.13 -2.03 -20.10
CA LYS A 368 -12.73 -2.50 -20.29
C LYS A 368 -12.05 -1.72 -21.42
N SER A 369 -12.73 -1.54 -22.56
CA SER A 369 -12.22 -0.75 -23.68
C SER A 369 -11.97 0.71 -23.31
N ASP A 370 -12.92 1.33 -22.58
CA ASP A 370 -12.81 2.72 -22.13
C ASP A 370 -11.61 2.92 -21.18
N ARG A 371 -11.38 1.97 -20.25
CA ARG A 371 -10.19 1.98 -19.37
C ARG A 371 -8.89 1.84 -20.16
N THR A 372 -8.84 0.91 -21.14
CA THR A 372 -7.63 0.71 -21.96
C THR A 372 -7.33 1.95 -22.79
N LEU A 373 -8.35 2.55 -23.39
CA LEU A 373 -8.20 3.80 -24.17
C LEU A 373 -7.71 4.94 -23.28
N SER A 374 -8.30 5.10 -22.10
CA SER A 374 -7.92 6.12 -21.13
C SER A 374 -6.46 5.96 -20.69
N ALA A 375 -6.03 4.75 -20.36
CA ALA A 375 -4.65 4.46 -19.98
C ALA A 375 -3.67 4.78 -21.12
N LEU A 376 -3.95 4.32 -22.34
CA LEU A 376 -3.13 4.60 -23.53
C LEU A 376 -2.99 6.11 -23.76
N LYS A 377 -4.10 6.85 -23.66
CA LYS A 377 -4.09 8.31 -23.89
C LYS A 377 -3.36 9.05 -22.78
N SER A 378 -3.45 8.57 -21.54
CA SER A 378 -2.69 9.11 -20.40
C SER A 378 -1.18 8.93 -20.61
N THR A 379 -0.74 7.73 -21.00
CA THR A 379 0.68 7.45 -21.29
C THR A 379 1.19 8.34 -22.43
N GLN A 380 0.45 8.44 -23.54
CA GLN A 380 0.81 9.32 -24.65
C GLN A 380 0.88 10.81 -24.24
N ALA A 381 0.02 11.24 -23.30
CA ALA A 381 0.05 12.58 -22.76
C ALA A 381 1.33 12.83 -21.92
N GLU A 382 1.74 11.87 -21.13
CA GLU A 382 2.99 11.93 -20.36
C GLU A 382 4.22 11.98 -21.26
N GLU A 383 4.24 11.18 -22.34
CA GLU A 383 5.28 11.25 -23.38
C GLU A 383 5.32 12.64 -24.06
N ALA A 384 4.15 13.21 -24.36
CA ALA A 384 4.07 14.55 -24.93
C ALA A 384 4.58 15.62 -23.95
N LEU A 385 4.30 15.50 -22.65
CA LEU A 385 4.86 16.39 -21.62
C LEU A 385 6.38 16.27 -21.52
N ALA A 386 6.91 15.06 -21.56
CA ALA A 386 8.35 14.81 -21.55
C ALA A 386 9.04 15.41 -22.79
N ALA A 387 8.34 15.44 -23.93
CA ALA A 387 8.79 16.11 -25.16
C ALA A 387 8.57 17.64 -25.16
N GLY A 388 7.96 18.21 -24.12
CA GLY A 388 7.65 19.65 -24.02
C GLY A 388 6.39 20.09 -24.79
N ASP A 389 5.64 19.17 -25.39
CA ASP A 389 4.41 19.47 -26.15
C ASP A 389 3.17 19.48 -25.25
N LYS A 390 3.02 20.58 -24.50
CA LYS A 390 1.90 20.76 -23.56
C LYS A 390 0.53 20.79 -24.24
N GLN A 391 0.42 21.34 -25.46
CA GLN A 391 -0.84 21.37 -26.20
C GLN A 391 -1.31 19.95 -26.55
N LYS A 392 -0.40 19.14 -27.08
CA LYS A 392 -0.69 17.73 -27.38
C LYS A 392 -1.04 16.94 -26.13
N ALA A 393 -0.31 17.17 -25.02
CA ALA A 393 -0.59 16.53 -23.74
C ALA A 393 -2.00 16.86 -23.23
N ALA A 394 -2.41 18.13 -23.27
CA ALA A 394 -3.75 18.56 -22.89
C ALA A 394 -4.85 17.89 -23.74
N ALA A 395 -4.65 17.81 -25.06
CA ALA A 395 -5.58 17.13 -25.96
C ALA A 395 -5.71 15.65 -25.61
N LEU A 396 -4.60 14.96 -25.36
CA LEU A 396 -4.57 13.52 -25.00
C LEU A 396 -5.20 13.25 -23.65
N TYR A 397 -4.91 14.07 -22.62
CA TYR A 397 -5.61 13.95 -21.33
C TYR A 397 -7.11 14.21 -21.43
N LYS A 398 -7.53 15.13 -22.31
CA LYS A 398 -8.96 15.36 -22.57
C LYS A 398 -9.63 14.13 -23.18
N GLU A 399 -8.96 13.44 -24.11
CA GLU A 399 -9.43 12.17 -24.64
C GLU A 399 -9.48 11.08 -23.55
N ALA A 400 -8.45 11.00 -22.68
CA ALA A 400 -8.42 10.07 -21.56
C ALA A 400 -9.59 10.29 -20.58
N CYS A 401 -9.86 11.56 -20.22
CA CYS A 401 -10.99 11.94 -19.35
C CYS A 401 -12.35 11.65 -20.01
N ALA A 402 -12.46 11.79 -21.33
CA ALA A 402 -13.68 11.46 -22.05
C ALA A 402 -13.96 9.96 -22.07
N ALA A 403 -12.92 9.13 -22.16
CA ALA A 403 -13.03 7.67 -22.07
C ALA A 403 -13.36 7.22 -20.64
N LEU A 404 -12.76 7.82 -19.60
CA LEU A 404 -12.97 7.46 -18.20
C LEU A 404 -13.29 8.67 -17.32
N PRO A 405 -14.52 9.21 -17.40
CA PRO A 405 -14.90 10.45 -16.71
C PRO A 405 -14.94 10.34 -15.17
N SER A 406 -14.97 9.11 -14.64
CA SER A 406 -15.00 8.83 -13.20
C SER A 406 -13.62 8.89 -12.53
N GLU A 407 -12.54 9.08 -13.30
CA GLU A 407 -11.17 9.12 -12.79
C GLU A 407 -10.73 10.54 -12.48
N ALA A 408 -10.85 10.93 -11.20
CA ALA A 408 -10.54 12.29 -10.75
C ALA A 408 -9.07 12.69 -11.01
N GLY A 409 -8.14 11.75 -10.87
CA GLY A 409 -6.72 11.98 -11.10
C GLY A 409 -6.40 12.42 -12.52
N LEU A 410 -7.07 11.85 -13.53
CA LEU A 410 -6.88 12.25 -14.92
C LEU A 410 -7.33 13.69 -15.17
N ALA A 411 -8.52 14.04 -14.68
CA ALA A 411 -9.05 15.39 -14.82
C ALA A 411 -8.17 16.43 -14.08
N TYR A 412 -7.61 16.05 -12.95
CA TYR A 412 -6.64 16.88 -12.23
C TYR A 412 -5.32 17.05 -13.01
N ARG A 413 -4.77 15.98 -13.61
CA ARG A 413 -3.58 16.08 -14.48
C ARG A 413 -3.85 16.98 -15.68
N LEU A 414 -5.02 16.86 -16.30
CA LEU A 414 -5.44 17.79 -17.36
C LEU A 414 -5.43 19.24 -16.87
N ALA A 415 -5.97 19.49 -15.67
CA ALA A 415 -6.00 20.83 -15.08
C ALA A 415 -4.59 21.43 -14.91
N LEU A 416 -3.64 20.63 -14.41
CA LEU A 416 -2.24 21.09 -14.25
C LEU A 416 -1.60 21.47 -15.61
N VAL A 417 -1.85 20.69 -16.67
CA VAL A 417 -1.35 21.02 -18.01
C VAL A 417 -2.00 22.29 -18.55
N LEU A 418 -3.30 22.48 -18.31
CA LEU A 418 -4.03 23.70 -18.73
C LEU A 418 -3.58 24.92 -17.92
N GLN A 419 -3.26 24.78 -16.63
CA GLN A 419 -2.61 25.80 -15.81
C GLN A 419 -1.29 26.25 -16.44
N ASP A 420 -0.45 25.32 -16.83
CA ASP A 420 0.82 25.56 -17.50
C ASP A 420 0.67 26.25 -18.88
N LEU A 421 -0.46 26.04 -19.54
CA LEU A 421 -0.84 26.72 -20.80
C LEU A 421 -1.52 28.07 -20.56
N ASN A 422 -1.73 28.48 -19.32
CA ASN A 422 -2.51 29.66 -18.90
C ASN A 422 -3.97 29.64 -19.42
N ASP A 423 -4.55 28.46 -19.66
CA ASP A 423 -5.96 28.27 -19.99
C ASP A 423 -6.79 28.15 -18.69
N VAL A 424 -7.10 29.28 -18.06
CA VAL A 424 -7.79 29.34 -16.75
C VAL A 424 -9.18 28.74 -16.79
N ASP A 425 -9.93 28.93 -17.88
CA ASP A 425 -11.29 28.40 -18.03
C ASP A 425 -11.26 26.89 -18.20
N GLY A 426 -10.32 26.41 -19.01
CA GLY A 426 -10.04 24.97 -19.16
C GLY A 426 -9.59 24.32 -17.84
N GLU A 427 -8.67 24.95 -17.11
CA GLU A 427 -8.19 24.49 -15.80
C GLU A 427 -9.37 24.32 -14.83
N ARG A 428 -10.19 25.35 -14.69
CA ARG A 428 -11.39 25.32 -13.82
C ARG A 428 -12.35 24.19 -14.20
N SER A 429 -12.63 24.05 -15.49
CA SER A 429 -13.52 23.00 -15.99
C SER A 429 -12.98 21.59 -15.69
N ALA A 430 -11.68 21.39 -15.84
CA ALA A 430 -11.06 20.11 -15.53
C ALA A 430 -11.03 19.81 -14.02
N LEU A 431 -10.78 20.83 -13.18
CA LEU A 431 -10.87 20.69 -11.71
C LEU A 431 -12.29 20.39 -11.24
N ASP A 432 -13.31 21.05 -11.82
CA ASP A 432 -14.71 20.75 -11.53
C ASP A 432 -15.07 19.31 -11.91
N GLN A 433 -14.55 18.83 -13.05
CA GLN A 433 -14.70 17.42 -13.44
C GLN A 433 -14.04 16.48 -12.41
N ALA A 434 -12.85 16.81 -11.92
CA ALA A 434 -12.16 16.02 -10.90
C ALA A 434 -12.96 15.94 -9.60
N VAL A 435 -13.49 17.07 -9.11
CA VAL A 435 -14.33 17.10 -7.90
C VAL A 435 -15.67 16.41 -8.11
N LYS A 436 -16.25 16.48 -9.31
CA LYS A 436 -17.47 15.72 -9.66
C LYS A 436 -17.23 14.23 -9.66
N ALA A 437 -16.09 13.79 -10.19
CA ALA A 437 -15.69 12.37 -10.20
C ALA A 437 -15.39 11.84 -8.79
N ASN A 438 -14.67 12.62 -7.99
CA ASN A 438 -14.40 12.33 -6.59
C ASN A 438 -14.53 13.59 -5.72
N PRO A 439 -15.66 13.75 -4.99
CA PRO A 439 -15.87 14.91 -4.12
C PRO A 439 -14.87 15.06 -2.97
N LYS A 440 -14.07 14.01 -2.68
CA LYS A 440 -13.01 14.03 -1.66
C LYS A 440 -11.61 14.14 -2.25
N TYR A 441 -11.48 14.48 -3.53
CA TYR A 441 -10.18 14.65 -4.16
C TYR A 441 -9.54 15.99 -3.75
N ALA A 442 -8.82 15.97 -2.64
CA ALA A 442 -8.27 17.16 -1.98
C ALA A 442 -7.40 18.06 -2.89
N PRO A 443 -6.53 17.52 -3.80
CA PRO A 443 -5.74 18.38 -4.70
C PRO A 443 -6.60 19.26 -5.61
N ALA A 444 -7.69 18.72 -6.18
CA ALA A 444 -8.57 19.53 -7.02
C ALA A 444 -9.36 20.57 -6.23
N GLN A 445 -9.82 20.22 -5.02
CA GLN A 445 -10.49 21.18 -4.14
C GLN A 445 -9.56 22.33 -3.74
N TYR A 446 -8.29 22.01 -3.42
CA TYR A 446 -7.27 23.01 -3.11
C TYR A 446 -7.04 23.97 -4.29
N GLN A 447 -6.84 23.44 -5.51
CA GLN A 447 -6.62 24.27 -6.70
C GLN A 447 -7.83 25.13 -7.06
N LEU A 448 -9.06 24.58 -6.96
CA LEU A 448 -10.29 25.38 -7.13
C LEU A 448 -10.39 26.49 -6.07
N GLY A 449 -10.02 26.19 -4.82
CA GLY A 449 -9.93 27.17 -3.74
C GLY A 449 -8.94 28.28 -4.06
N TYR A 450 -7.79 27.94 -4.61
CA TYR A 450 -6.79 28.90 -5.06
C TYR A 450 -7.32 29.80 -6.18
N LEU A 451 -7.97 29.22 -7.21
CA LEU A 451 -8.61 29.98 -8.29
C LEU A 451 -9.70 30.92 -7.75
N ALA A 452 -10.55 30.45 -6.82
CA ALA A 452 -11.59 31.26 -6.19
C ALA A 452 -11.00 32.43 -5.38
N SER A 453 -9.90 32.20 -4.66
CA SER A 453 -9.19 33.25 -3.90
C SER A 453 -8.59 34.29 -4.85
N ARG A 454 -8.00 33.88 -5.97
CA ARG A 454 -7.47 34.77 -7.00
C ARG A 454 -8.56 35.64 -7.63
N ASP A 455 -9.76 35.11 -7.78
CA ASP A 455 -10.93 35.84 -8.29
C ASP A 455 -11.57 36.75 -7.23
N GLY A 456 -11.04 36.82 -5.99
CA GLY A 456 -11.55 37.59 -4.88
C GLY A 456 -12.76 36.97 -4.18
N ASN A 457 -13.13 35.73 -4.52
CA ASN A 457 -14.25 35.03 -3.90
C ASN A 457 -13.78 34.23 -2.67
N ASN A 458 -13.47 34.95 -1.59
CA ASN A 458 -12.93 34.33 -0.36
C ASN A 458 -13.88 33.31 0.27
N ALA A 459 -15.20 33.55 0.21
CA ALA A 459 -16.18 32.62 0.76
C ALA A 459 -16.17 31.25 0.03
N ALA A 460 -16.04 31.25 -1.31
CA ALA A 460 -15.89 30.01 -2.07
C ALA A 460 -14.54 29.35 -1.81
N ALA A 461 -13.46 30.14 -1.70
CA ALA A 461 -12.12 29.66 -1.39
C ALA A 461 -12.09 28.97 -0.01
N GLU A 462 -12.63 29.61 1.03
CA GLU A 462 -12.73 29.01 2.37
C GLU A 462 -13.44 27.65 2.33
N LYS A 463 -14.61 27.58 1.69
CA LYS A 463 -15.37 26.33 1.58
C LYS A 463 -14.55 25.22 0.94
N LEU A 464 -13.84 25.52 -0.15
CA LEU A 464 -13.03 24.56 -0.89
C LEU A 464 -11.79 24.11 -0.09
N PHE A 465 -11.10 25.04 0.58
CA PHE A 465 -9.96 24.69 1.43
C PHE A 465 -10.40 23.88 2.65
N ARG A 466 -11.55 24.16 3.27
CA ARG A 466 -12.11 23.33 4.34
C ARG A 466 -12.40 21.92 3.86
N SER A 467 -13.00 21.79 2.67
CA SER A 467 -13.23 20.47 2.06
C SER A 467 -11.92 19.73 1.78
N ALA A 468 -10.88 20.44 1.31
CA ALA A 468 -9.57 19.84 1.05
C ALA A 468 -8.90 19.32 2.34
N VAL A 469 -8.91 20.10 3.44
CA VAL A 469 -8.33 19.66 4.72
C VAL A 469 -9.16 18.59 5.42
N GLU A 470 -10.47 18.55 5.20
CA GLU A 470 -11.34 17.48 5.68
C GLU A 470 -11.05 16.16 4.94
N ALA A 471 -10.89 16.23 3.62
CA ALA A 471 -10.58 15.08 2.78
C ALA A 471 -9.14 14.56 3.00
N ALA A 472 -8.18 15.48 3.20
CA ALA A 472 -6.78 15.18 3.46
C ALA A 472 -6.25 16.02 4.64
N PRO A 473 -6.44 15.56 5.90
CA PRO A 473 -6.09 16.33 7.10
C PRO A 473 -4.61 16.69 7.24
N ARG A 474 -3.74 16.03 6.46
CA ARG A 474 -2.28 16.28 6.45
C ARG A 474 -1.82 17.13 5.26
N TYR A 475 -2.72 17.65 4.47
CA TYR A 475 -2.40 18.50 3.33
C TYR A 475 -2.03 19.91 3.81
N THR A 476 -0.75 20.11 4.15
CA THR A 476 -0.23 21.34 4.77
C THR A 476 -0.55 22.59 3.96
N GLN A 477 -0.38 22.53 2.62
CA GLN A 477 -0.65 23.66 1.74
C GLN A 477 -2.11 24.11 1.82
N ALA A 478 -3.06 23.17 1.97
CA ALA A 478 -4.48 23.49 2.13
C ALA A 478 -4.77 24.16 3.48
N TRP A 479 -4.10 23.75 4.57
CA TRP A 479 -4.18 24.40 5.87
C TRP A 479 -3.63 25.83 5.84
N VAL A 480 -2.49 26.05 5.17
CA VAL A 480 -1.90 27.39 5.00
C VAL A 480 -2.82 28.30 4.18
N ALA A 481 -3.39 27.78 3.07
CA ALA A 481 -4.32 28.53 2.23
C ALA A 481 -5.62 28.88 2.98
N LEU A 482 -6.17 27.94 3.76
CA LEU A 482 -7.32 28.18 4.64
C LEU A 482 -7.01 29.29 5.66
N ALA A 483 -5.85 29.20 6.31
CA ALA A 483 -5.43 30.19 7.29
C ALA A 483 -5.27 31.58 6.67
N ALA A 484 -4.68 31.69 5.49
CA ALA A 484 -4.54 32.95 4.76
C ALA A 484 -5.92 33.53 4.40
N THR A 485 -6.85 32.72 3.93
CA THR A 485 -8.22 33.15 3.59
C THR A 485 -8.97 33.66 4.83
N LEU A 486 -8.90 32.94 5.96
CA LEU A 486 -9.48 33.35 7.24
C LEU A 486 -8.87 34.66 7.77
N ALA A 487 -7.56 34.84 7.59
CA ALA A 487 -6.89 36.08 7.97
C ALA A 487 -7.37 37.28 7.14
N MET A 488 -7.60 37.12 5.83
CA MET A 488 -8.16 38.13 4.95
C MET A 488 -9.58 38.52 5.41
N GLU A 489 -10.36 37.59 5.97
CA GLU A 489 -11.67 37.82 6.54
C GLU A 489 -11.64 38.36 7.99
N SER A 490 -10.45 38.67 8.51
CA SER A 490 -10.23 39.14 9.89
C SER A 490 -10.61 38.12 10.98
N ARG A 491 -10.74 36.85 10.65
CA ARG A 491 -11.06 35.73 11.56
C ARG A 491 -9.78 35.18 12.17
N PHE A 492 -9.02 36.02 12.85
CA PHE A 492 -7.67 35.72 13.34
C PHE A 492 -7.56 34.49 14.26
N PRO A 493 -8.50 34.21 15.19
CA PRO A 493 -8.40 33.00 16.01
C PRO A 493 -8.47 31.70 15.21
N GLU A 494 -9.33 31.63 14.20
CA GLU A 494 -9.46 30.46 13.33
C GLU A 494 -8.25 30.34 12.40
N ALA A 495 -7.74 31.46 11.87
CA ALA A 495 -6.52 31.50 11.09
C ALA A 495 -5.32 30.95 11.89
N GLN A 496 -5.20 31.36 13.16
CA GLN A 496 -4.14 30.86 14.04
C GLN A 496 -4.23 29.34 14.26
N GLN A 497 -5.43 28.81 14.50
CA GLN A 497 -5.65 27.37 14.66
C GLN A 497 -5.26 26.58 13.40
N ALA A 498 -5.57 27.12 12.21
CA ALA A 498 -5.20 26.49 10.95
C ALA A 498 -3.67 26.51 10.72
N VAL A 499 -2.99 27.63 11.04
CA VAL A 499 -1.52 27.75 11.02
C VAL A 499 -0.89 26.75 11.98
N ASP A 500 -1.38 26.68 13.22
CA ASP A 500 -0.85 25.76 14.22
C ASP A 500 -1.00 24.29 13.79
N THR A 501 -2.10 23.98 13.07
CA THR A 501 -2.29 22.65 12.49
C THR A 501 -1.29 22.39 11.36
N ALA A 502 -1.08 23.36 10.45
CA ALA A 502 -0.07 23.25 9.40
C ALA A 502 1.34 23.00 9.99
N LEU A 503 1.71 23.75 11.04
CA LEU A 503 3.02 23.61 11.70
C LEU A 503 3.17 22.34 12.55
N LYS A 504 2.07 21.73 13.00
CA LYS A 504 2.12 20.38 13.59
C LYS A 504 2.42 19.31 12.56
N ILE A 505 2.00 19.52 11.31
CA ILE A 505 2.26 18.59 10.20
C ILE A 505 3.68 18.81 9.65
N GLU A 506 4.02 20.07 9.36
CA GLU A 506 5.31 20.51 8.83
C GLU A 506 5.85 21.68 9.65
N PRO A 507 6.64 21.44 10.70
CA PRO A 507 7.14 22.50 11.62
C PRO A 507 7.95 23.61 10.96
N GLU A 508 8.60 23.31 9.83
CA GLU A 508 9.46 24.26 9.09
C GLU A 508 8.79 24.82 7.83
N ASN A 509 7.47 24.62 7.66
CA ASN A 509 6.78 25.17 6.50
C ASN A 509 6.85 26.71 6.50
N ALA A 510 7.60 27.28 5.53
CA ALA A 510 7.91 28.70 5.46
C ALA A 510 6.64 29.54 5.38
N GLY A 511 5.63 29.15 4.58
CA GLY A 511 4.37 29.87 4.44
C GLY A 511 3.58 29.93 5.75
N ALA A 512 3.53 28.82 6.50
CA ALA A 512 2.88 28.78 7.80
C ALA A 512 3.61 29.62 8.85
N LEU A 513 4.96 29.58 8.87
CA LEU A 513 5.77 30.40 9.78
C LEU A 513 5.61 31.90 9.52
N ASP A 514 5.61 32.32 8.27
CA ASP A 514 5.43 33.73 7.90
C ASP A 514 4.02 34.22 8.20
N LEU A 515 3.01 33.40 7.95
CA LEU A 515 1.64 33.72 8.30
C LEU A 515 1.45 33.83 9.82
N ARG A 516 2.07 32.95 10.62
CA ARG A 516 2.06 33.03 12.09
C ARG A 516 2.66 34.34 12.59
N LYS A 517 3.82 34.77 12.03
CA LYS A 517 4.44 36.07 12.37
C LYS A 517 3.52 37.25 12.04
N SER A 518 2.87 37.21 10.87
CA SER A 518 1.95 38.24 10.41
C SER A 518 0.71 38.35 11.31
N LEU A 519 0.14 37.21 11.73
CA LEU A 519 -1.00 37.17 12.66
C LEU A 519 -0.64 37.75 14.03
N ALA A 520 0.54 37.41 14.57
CA ALA A 520 1.02 37.93 15.85
C ALA A 520 1.24 39.44 15.83
N SER A 521 1.76 40.01 14.74
CA SER A 521 1.94 41.46 14.59
C SER A 521 0.59 42.22 14.47
N SER A 522 -0.41 41.61 13.84
CA SER A 522 -1.75 42.19 13.70
C SER A 522 -2.55 42.20 15.02
N GLN A 523 -2.26 41.27 15.94
CA GLN A 523 -2.88 41.25 17.29
C GLN A 523 -2.22 42.22 18.28
N GLY A 524 -0.94 42.55 18.10
CA GLY A 524 -0.19 43.50 18.95
C GLY A 524 -0.49 44.98 18.65
N GLN A 525 -1.18 45.27 17.56
CA GLN A 525 -1.56 46.64 17.17
C GLN A 525 -3.00 47.02 17.56
N ARG A 526 -3.73 46.14 18.23
CA ARG A 526 -5.05 46.39 18.82
C ARG A 526 -4.99 46.42 20.34
#